data_175cdde774ffcb108bc3455f166a68ca
#
_entry.id   175cdde774ffcb108bc3455f166a68ca
#
_cell.length_a   1.000
_cell.length_b   1.000
_cell.length_c   1.000
_cell.angle_alpha   90.00
_cell.angle_beta   90.00
_cell.angle_gamma   90.00
#
_symmetry.space_group_name_H-M   'P 1'
#
loop_
_entity.id
_entity.type
_entity.pdbx_description
1 polymer ?
#
loop_
_entity_poly.entity_id
_entity_poly.type
_entity_poly.pdbx_seq_one_letter_code
_entity_poly.pdbx_strand_id
1 'polypeptide(L)'
;MRRRLSARHGFECHSFGYRTTGRAMSEIITQLTHFVDRIDAEEVHFVGHSLGGLVLYRYFETAPCAKPGRVVFLGSPTVKSRTAERVGRLPVFSSLIGRMVHDELVWPQDPRAWRCPRELGLIAGTRPLGLGRFFPRFDEDCDGTIGVSETKLPGHTAHVTLPVSHMGMLASAAVADQVGEFLSHGRFRSL
;
A
#
# COMPACT_ATOMS: atom_id res chain seq x y z
N MET A 1 9.15 -10.85 -2.79
CA MET A 1 8.73 -9.79 -3.73
C MET A 1 9.86 -9.40 -4.69
N ARG A 2 10.86 -8.55 -4.31
CA ARG A 2 11.90 -7.98 -5.18
C ARG A 2 12.59 -8.99 -6.11
N ARG A 3 13.18 -10.07 -5.54
CA ARG A 3 13.88 -11.11 -6.33
C ARG A 3 13.01 -11.68 -7.45
N ARG A 4 11.70 -11.83 -7.20
CA ARG A 4 10.77 -12.40 -8.17
C ARG A 4 10.42 -11.38 -9.26
N LEU A 5 10.20 -10.11 -8.90
CA LEU A 5 9.97 -9.03 -9.85
C LEU A 5 11.17 -8.88 -10.80
N SER A 6 12.40 -8.88 -10.25
CA SER A 6 13.60 -8.83 -11.11
C SER A 6 13.76 -10.07 -11.98
N ALA A 7 13.67 -11.26 -11.39
CA ALA A 7 13.98 -12.48 -12.14
C ALA A 7 12.92 -12.87 -13.18
N ARG A 8 11.64 -12.54 -12.96
CA ARG A 8 10.54 -12.96 -13.84
C ARG A 8 9.95 -11.85 -14.70
N HIS A 9 10.07 -10.62 -14.26
CA HIS A 9 9.45 -9.47 -14.92
C HIS A 9 10.47 -8.42 -15.37
N GLY A 10 11.77 -8.64 -15.13
CA GLY A 10 12.85 -7.76 -15.59
C GLY A 10 12.97 -6.42 -14.89
N PHE A 11 12.24 -6.20 -13.79
CA PHE A 11 12.31 -4.92 -13.07
C PHE A 11 13.60 -4.78 -12.27
N GLU A 12 14.26 -3.64 -12.39
CA GLU A 12 15.22 -3.19 -11.42
C GLU A 12 14.48 -2.66 -10.17
N CYS A 13 14.80 -3.21 -8.99
CA CYS A 13 14.03 -2.97 -7.79
C CYS A 13 14.83 -2.17 -6.76
N HIS A 14 14.39 -0.97 -6.45
CA HIS A 14 14.89 -0.12 -5.38
C HIS A 14 14.00 -0.22 -4.14
N SER A 15 14.58 -0.06 -2.95
CA SER A 15 13.81 -0.05 -1.69
C SER A 15 13.97 1.28 -0.99
N PHE A 16 12.85 1.95 -0.79
CA PHE A 16 12.77 3.14 0.05
C PHE A 16 12.40 2.73 1.48
N GLY A 17 13.22 3.08 2.44
CA GLY A 17 12.98 2.86 3.87
C GLY A 17 12.82 4.19 4.60
N TYR A 18 11.85 4.27 5.50
CA TYR A 18 11.59 5.45 6.32
C TYR A 18 11.21 5.07 7.75
N ARG A 19 11.39 6.01 8.68
CA ARG A 19 10.96 5.84 10.06
C ARG A 19 9.51 6.29 10.19
N THR A 20 8.67 5.45 10.76
CA THR A 20 7.24 5.75 11.00
C THR A 20 7.01 6.56 12.29
N THR A 21 7.99 6.58 13.18
CA THR A 21 7.91 7.30 14.46
C THR A 21 8.75 8.58 14.44
N GLY A 22 8.18 9.66 14.96
CA GLY A 22 8.90 10.93 15.15
C GLY A 22 9.15 11.75 13.88
N ARG A 23 8.51 11.42 12.75
CA ARG A 23 8.57 12.18 11.51
C ARG A 23 7.18 12.55 11.00
N ALA A 24 7.08 13.73 10.38
CA ALA A 24 5.88 14.15 9.67
C ALA A 24 5.79 13.45 8.30
N MET A 25 4.58 13.29 7.76
CA MET A 25 4.34 12.75 6.43
C MET A 25 5.07 13.58 5.36
N SER A 26 5.07 14.90 5.48
CA SER A 26 5.77 15.82 4.57
C SER A 26 7.28 15.56 4.47
N GLU A 27 7.94 15.24 5.59
CA GLU A 27 9.36 14.88 5.60
C GLU A 27 9.63 13.57 4.85
N ILE A 28 8.73 12.58 5.02
CA ILE A 28 8.84 11.29 4.33
C ILE A 28 8.64 11.49 2.82
N ILE A 29 7.68 12.32 2.43
CA ILE A 29 7.43 12.65 1.03
C ILE A 29 8.66 13.35 0.42
N THR A 30 9.25 14.34 1.10
CA THR A 30 10.48 15.00 0.64
C THR A 30 11.62 13.99 0.44
N GLN A 31 11.81 13.07 1.39
CA GLN A 31 12.83 12.02 1.26
C GLN A 31 12.53 11.06 0.10
N LEU A 32 11.27 10.71 -0.11
CA LEU A 32 10.84 9.88 -1.23
C LEU A 32 11.09 10.59 -2.57
N THR A 33 10.76 11.88 -2.67
CA THR A 33 11.06 12.70 -3.86
C THR A 33 12.54 12.65 -4.19
N HIS A 34 13.42 12.99 -3.25
CA HIS A 34 14.86 12.91 -3.46
C HIS A 34 15.38 11.52 -3.80
N PHE A 35 14.74 10.48 -3.25
CA PHE A 35 15.07 9.10 -3.59
C PHE A 35 14.71 8.77 -5.03
N VAL A 36 13.51 9.15 -5.47
CA VAL A 36 13.00 8.90 -6.83
C VAL A 36 13.78 9.71 -7.87
N ASP A 37 14.15 10.95 -7.58
CA ASP A 37 14.91 11.82 -8.49
C ASP A 37 16.29 11.25 -8.84
N ARG A 38 16.87 10.44 -7.94
CA ARG A 38 18.16 9.76 -8.18
C ARG A 38 18.07 8.47 -8.96
N ILE A 39 16.86 7.97 -9.24
CA ILE A 39 16.70 6.78 -10.06
C ILE A 39 16.90 7.16 -11.53
N ASP A 40 17.94 6.64 -12.15
CA ASP A 40 18.20 6.83 -13.58
C ASP A 40 17.42 5.81 -14.40
N ALA A 41 16.16 6.15 -14.69
CA ALA A 41 15.24 5.35 -15.49
C ALA A 41 14.20 6.26 -16.16
N GLU A 42 13.75 5.89 -17.34
CA GLU A 42 12.72 6.61 -18.10
C GLU A 42 11.31 6.36 -17.50
N GLU A 43 11.08 5.18 -16.96
CA GLU A 43 9.83 4.77 -16.33
C GLU A 43 10.06 4.32 -14.88
N VAL A 44 9.21 4.77 -13.95
CA VAL A 44 9.31 4.42 -12.53
C VAL A 44 7.95 3.94 -12.02
N HIS A 45 7.88 2.67 -11.65
CA HIS A 45 6.73 2.07 -11.01
C HIS A 45 6.86 2.10 -9.48
N PHE A 46 5.73 2.07 -8.80
CA PHE A 46 5.69 2.14 -7.35
C PHE A 46 4.88 0.99 -6.75
N VAL A 47 5.39 0.40 -5.69
CA VAL A 47 4.67 -0.62 -4.91
C VAL A 47 4.70 -0.24 -3.44
N GLY A 48 3.54 -0.03 -2.84
CA GLY A 48 3.38 0.31 -1.44
C GLY A 48 2.63 -0.78 -0.67
N HIS A 49 3.20 -1.28 0.43
CA HIS A 49 2.54 -2.23 1.31
C HIS A 49 2.04 -1.52 2.56
N SER A 50 0.80 -1.79 2.95
CA SER A 50 0.20 -1.25 4.18
C SER A 50 0.33 0.28 4.23
N LEU A 51 0.97 0.84 5.25
CA LEU A 51 1.27 2.27 5.35
C LEU A 51 2.05 2.83 4.14
N GLY A 52 2.88 2.00 3.49
CA GLY A 52 3.59 2.41 2.28
C GLY A 52 2.66 2.85 1.14
N GLY A 53 1.46 2.26 1.03
CA GLY A 53 0.45 2.73 0.08
C GLY A 53 -0.09 4.12 0.42
N LEU A 54 -0.27 4.43 1.71
CA LEU A 54 -0.70 5.78 2.13
C LEU A 54 0.41 6.83 1.89
N VAL A 55 1.67 6.47 2.11
CA VAL A 55 2.81 7.34 1.77
C VAL A 55 2.82 7.64 0.27
N LEU A 56 2.63 6.63 -0.57
CA LEU A 56 2.52 6.82 -2.02
C LEU A 56 1.29 7.63 -2.42
N TYR A 57 0.14 7.39 -1.76
CA TYR A 57 -1.06 8.19 -2.00
C TYR A 57 -0.78 9.68 -1.77
N ARG A 58 -0.20 10.04 -0.61
CA ARG A 58 0.15 11.43 -0.29
C ARG A 58 1.25 11.99 -1.20
N TYR A 59 2.22 11.17 -1.57
CA TYR A 59 3.25 11.56 -2.52
C TYR A 59 2.65 11.98 -3.85
N PHE A 60 1.72 11.21 -4.40
CA PHE A 60 1.07 11.53 -5.68
C PHE A 60 0.06 12.67 -5.59
N GLU A 61 -0.46 12.99 -4.40
CA GLU A 61 -1.26 14.20 -4.19
C GLU A 61 -0.41 15.48 -4.16
N THR A 62 0.81 15.44 -3.63
CA THR A 62 1.58 16.64 -3.28
C THR A 62 2.83 16.86 -4.12
N ALA A 63 3.50 15.81 -4.52
CA ALA A 63 4.79 15.87 -5.24
C ALA A 63 4.91 14.73 -6.26
N PRO A 64 4.02 14.64 -7.26
CA PRO A 64 4.00 13.51 -8.17
C PRO A 64 5.28 13.41 -8.99
N CYS A 65 5.84 12.21 -9.09
CA CYS A 65 6.93 11.90 -10.00
C CYS A 65 6.53 12.20 -11.45
N ALA A 66 7.35 12.94 -12.17
CA ALA A 66 7.11 13.29 -13.57
C ALA A 66 7.31 12.12 -14.55
N LYS A 67 8.15 11.12 -14.17
CA LYS A 67 8.40 9.93 -15.00
C LYS A 67 7.15 9.07 -15.09
N PRO A 68 6.82 8.48 -16.25
CA PRO A 68 5.67 7.58 -16.38
C PRO A 68 5.80 6.33 -15.48
N GLY A 69 4.74 5.51 -15.44
CA GLY A 69 4.71 4.23 -14.74
C GLY A 69 3.44 4.03 -13.92
N ARG A 70 3.29 2.85 -13.36
CA ARG A 70 2.11 2.37 -12.64
C ARG A 70 2.35 2.28 -11.14
N VAL A 71 1.25 2.16 -10.41
CA VAL A 71 1.28 2.10 -8.94
C VAL A 71 0.49 0.89 -8.46
N VAL A 72 1.02 0.15 -7.48
CA VAL A 72 0.29 -0.96 -6.83
C VAL A 72 0.29 -0.77 -5.32
N PHE A 73 -0.88 -0.87 -4.71
CA PHE A 73 -1.01 -0.92 -3.25
C PHE A 73 -1.32 -2.35 -2.80
N LEU A 74 -0.64 -2.80 -1.76
CA LEU A 74 -0.78 -4.12 -1.16
C LEU A 74 -1.35 -3.99 0.26
N GLY A 75 -2.58 -4.42 0.49
CA GLY A 75 -3.21 -4.37 1.81
C GLY A 75 -3.16 -3.00 2.47
N SER A 76 -3.31 -1.93 1.69
CA SER A 76 -3.23 -0.56 2.22
C SER A 76 -4.62 -0.04 2.58
N PRO A 77 -4.83 0.49 3.79
CA PRO A 77 -6.10 1.04 4.23
C PRO A 77 -6.33 2.43 3.63
N THR A 78 -6.85 2.49 2.42
CA THR A 78 -6.99 3.72 1.64
C THR A 78 -8.28 4.47 1.88
N VAL A 79 -9.29 3.79 2.43
CA VAL A 79 -10.54 4.42 2.87
C VAL A 79 -10.67 4.33 4.39
N LYS A 80 -11.66 5.01 4.97
CA LYS A 80 -11.86 5.05 6.42
C LYS A 80 -11.82 3.64 7.02
N SER A 81 -10.80 3.36 7.83
CA SER A 81 -10.57 2.05 8.41
C SER A 81 -11.31 1.92 9.73
N ARG A 82 -12.32 1.04 9.78
CA ARG A 82 -12.95 0.61 11.04
C ARG A 82 -11.92 -0.04 11.97
N THR A 83 -10.93 -0.68 11.40
CA THR A 83 -9.83 -1.31 12.14
C THR A 83 -8.93 -0.27 12.78
N ALA A 84 -8.59 0.82 12.10
CA ALA A 84 -7.79 1.90 12.66
C ALA A 84 -8.49 2.61 13.82
N GLU A 85 -9.81 2.81 13.75
CA GLU A 85 -10.59 3.36 14.87
C GLU A 85 -10.55 2.45 16.11
N ARG A 86 -10.57 1.12 15.90
CA ARG A 86 -10.49 0.14 16.99
C ARG A 86 -9.09 -0.05 17.55
N VAL A 87 -8.08 -0.09 16.66
CA VAL A 87 -6.67 -0.30 17.01
C VAL A 87 -6.05 0.98 17.59
N GLY A 88 -6.44 2.15 17.11
CA GLY A 88 -5.98 3.44 17.64
C GLY A 88 -6.37 3.68 19.10
N ARG A 89 -7.32 2.91 19.64
CA ARG A 89 -7.70 2.92 21.06
C ARG A 89 -6.84 2.03 21.95
N LEU A 90 -5.96 1.21 21.37
CA LEU A 90 -5.07 0.32 22.13
C LEU A 90 -3.72 1.03 22.39
N PRO A 91 -3.34 1.29 23.67
CA PRO A 91 -2.16 2.09 23.99
C PRO A 91 -0.84 1.51 23.47
N VAL A 92 -0.76 0.21 23.27
CA VAL A 92 0.43 -0.47 22.72
C VAL A 92 0.59 -0.18 21.22
N PHE A 93 -0.49 -0.03 20.47
CA PHE A 93 -0.43 0.25 19.03
C PHE A 93 -0.20 1.74 18.74
N SER A 94 -0.75 2.64 19.53
CA SER A 94 -0.52 4.07 19.37
C SER A 94 0.96 4.45 19.55
N SER A 95 1.69 3.73 20.40
CA SER A 95 3.13 3.93 20.61
C SER A 95 3.99 3.40 19.46
N LEU A 96 3.58 2.28 18.82
CA LEU A 96 4.31 1.66 17.70
C LEU A 96 4.02 2.31 16.34
N ILE A 97 2.83 2.86 16.18
CA ILE A 97 2.32 3.38 14.90
C ILE A 97 2.61 4.87 14.72
N GLY A 98 2.89 5.60 15.80
CA GLY A 98 3.24 7.03 15.76
C GLY A 98 2.08 7.95 15.35
N ARG A 99 2.22 9.24 15.62
CA ARG A 99 1.23 10.29 15.30
C ARG A 99 0.84 10.31 13.81
N MET A 100 1.80 10.15 12.93
CA MET A 100 1.60 10.19 11.49
C MET A 100 0.55 9.17 11.02
N VAL A 101 0.60 7.95 11.53
CA VAL A 101 -0.35 6.90 11.16
C VAL A 101 -1.71 7.16 11.78
N HIS A 102 -1.75 7.68 12.99
CA HIS A 102 -2.98 8.09 13.63
C HIS A 102 -3.69 9.16 12.79
N ASP A 103 -2.97 10.21 12.38
CA ASP A 103 -3.52 11.33 11.62
C ASP A 103 -3.99 10.88 10.21
N GLU A 104 -3.28 9.94 9.57
CA GLU A 104 -3.63 9.43 8.24
C GLU A 104 -4.74 8.37 8.26
N LEU A 105 -4.84 7.54 9.29
CA LEU A 105 -5.80 6.44 9.35
C LEU A 105 -7.10 6.79 10.09
N VAL A 106 -7.03 7.65 11.12
CA VAL A 106 -8.16 7.96 11.98
C VAL A 106 -8.95 9.19 11.50
N TRP A 107 -8.30 10.13 10.82
CA TRP A 107 -8.91 11.39 10.39
C TRP A 107 -8.69 11.69 8.90
N PRO A 108 -9.25 10.93 7.97
CA PRO A 108 -9.39 11.43 6.61
C PRO A 108 -10.42 12.57 6.63
N GLN A 109 -9.98 13.80 6.38
CA GLN A 109 -10.86 14.98 6.39
C GLN A 109 -11.83 14.96 5.20
N ASP A 110 -11.48 14.26 4.10
CA ASP A 110 -12.30 14.08 2.92
C ASP A 110 -12.28 12.62 2.42
N PRO A 111 -13.31 12.18 1.68
CA PRO A 111 -13.27 10.88 1.02
C PRO A 111 -12.11 10.82 0.04
N ARG A 112 -11.15 9.95 0.33
CA ARG A 112 -9.99 9.73 -0.55
C ARG A 112 -10.44 9.17 -1.89
N ALA A 113 -9.81 9.66 -2.96
CA ALA A 113 -9.96 9.12 -4.31
C ALA A 113 -8.63 9.24 -5.06
N TRP A 114 -8.31 8.27 -5.89
CA TRP A 114 -7.15 8.34 -6.76
C TRP A 114 -7.42 9.28 -7.93
N ARG A 115 -6.72 10.41 -7.97
CA ARG A 115 -6.85 11.45 -9.00
C ARG A 115 -5.59 11.59 -9.86
N CYS A 116 -4.54 10.83 -9.54
CA CYS A 116 -3.33 10.80 -10.34
C CYS A 116 -3.61 10.10 -11.68
N PRO A 117 -3.06 10.58 -12.81
CA PRO A 117 -3.27 9.98 -14.13
C PRO A 117 -2.61 8.59 -14.28
N ARG A 118 -1.82 8.15 -13.30
CA ARG A 118 -1.21 6.80 -13.30
C ARG A 118 -2.23 5.74 -12.96
N GLU A 119 -2.17 4.63 -13.66
CA GLU A 119 -2.95 3.43 -13.34
C GLU A 119 -2.60 2.91 -11.95
N LEU A 120 -3.62 2.66 -11.13
CA LEU A 120 -3.51 2.14 -9.77
C LEU A 120 -4.11 0.74 -9.67
N GLY A 121 -3.28 -0.25 -9.33
CA GLY A 121 -3.71 -1.58 -8.96
C GLY A 121 -3.80 -1.76 -7.44
N LEU A 122 -4.86 -2.42 -6.98
CA LEU A 122 -5.06 -2.73 -5.57
C LEU A 122 -5.08 -4.23 -5.35
N ILE A 123 -4.28 -4.73 -4.40
CA ILE A 123 -4.26 -6.13 -4.00
C ILE A 123 -4.68 -6.22 -2.53
N ALA A 124 -5.76 -6.94 -2.25
CA ALA A 124 -6.22 -7.25 -0.90
C ALA A 124 -6.00 -8.72 -0.54
N GLY A 125 -5.70 -9.00 0.71
CA GLY A 125 -5.61 -10.36 1.23
C GLY A 125 -6.91 -10.79 1.89
N THR A 126 -7.19 -12.10 1.85
CA THR A 126 -8.39 -12.69 2.45
C THR A 126 -8.08 -13.75 3.50
N ARG A 127 -6.80 -13.89 3.91
CA ARG A 127 -6.40 -14.90 4.89
C ARG A 127 -6.10 -14.25 6.25
N PRO A 128 -6.98 -14.37 7.24
CA PRO A 128 -6.85 -13.71 8.55
C PRO A 128 -5.80 -14.41 9.44
N LEU A 129 -4.52 -14.30 9.09
CA LEU A 129 -3.40 -14.78 9.91
C LEU A 129 -2.68 -13.60 10.55
N GLY A 130 -2.46 -13.64 11.87
CA GLY A 130 -1.75 -12.61 12.63
C GLY A 130 -2.56 -12.07 13.80
N LEU A 131 -2.35 -10.80 14.16
CA LEU A 131 -2.99 -10.13 15.30
C LEU A 131 -4.53 -10.08 15.19
N GLY A 132 -5.08 -10.13 13.97
CA GLY A 132 -6.53 -10.15 13.73
C GLY A 132 -7.26 -11.35 14.37
N ARG A 133 -6.53 -12.40 14.80
CA ARG A 133 -7.08 -13.52 15.57
C ARG A 133 -7.54 -13.10 16.98
N PHE A 134 -7.04 -11.99 17.50
CA PHE A 134 -7.36 -11.46 18.82
C PHE A 134 -8.39 -10.32 18.77
N PHE A 135 -8.78 -9.86 17.56
CA PHE A 135 -9.79 -8.83 17.39
C PHE A 135 -11.16 -9.45 17.11
N PRO A 136 -12.26 -8.81 17.52
CA PRO A 136 -13.59 -9.25 17.18
C PRO A 136 -13.71 -9.36 15.65
N ARG A 137 -14.38 -10.45 15.21
CA ARG A 137 -14.52 -10.84 13.80
C ARG A 137 -14.79 -9.66 12.89
N PHE A 138 -13.99 -9.54 11.84
CA PHE A 138 -14.38 -8.74 10.69
C PHE A 138 -15.68 -9.33 10.13
N ASP A 139 -16.64 -8.47 9.84
CA ASP A 139 -17.88 -8.88 9.17
C ASP A 139 -17.64 -9.10 7.65
N GLU A 140 -16.40 -9.05 7.21
CA GLU A 140 -15.95 -9.21 5.82
C GLU A 140 -14.62 -9.97 5.75
N ASP A 141 -14.24 -10.39 4.54
CA ASP A 141 -12.93 -10.95 4.26
C ASP A 141 -11.81 -9.94 4.60
N CYS A 142 -10.74 -10.42 5.22
CA CYS A 142 -9.60 -9.60 5.63
C CYS A 142 -8.28 -10.37 5.58
N ASP A 143 -7.17 -9.65 5.55
CA ASP A 143 -5.82 -10.22 5.58
C ASP A 143 -5.28 -10.49 7.00
N GLY A 144 -6.11 -10.28 8.02
CA GLY A 144 -5.77 -10.34 9.44
C GLY A 144 -5.40 -8.97 10.04
N THR A 145 -5.37 -7.91 9.25
CA THR A 145 -5.09 -6.54 9.67
C THR A 145 -6.04 -5.55 9.00
N ILE A 146 -6.29 -5.68 7.71
CA ILE A 146 -7.09 -4.78 6.88
C ILE A 146 -8.20 -5.56 6.19
N GLY A 147 -9.42 -5.02 6.23
CA GLY A 147 -10.58 -5.55 5.50
C GLY A 147 -10.47 -5.28 3.99
N VAL A 148 -11.06 -6.15 3.18
CA VAL A 148 -11.05 -6.00 1.72
C VAL A 148 -11.69 -4.67 1.30
N SER A 149 -12.79 -4.27 1.94
CA SER A 149 -13.46 -2.99 1.63
C SER A 149 -12.59 -1.78 1.93
N GLU A 150 -11.73 -1.86 2.96
CA GLU A 150 -10.81 -0.78 3.36
C GLU A 150 -9.69 -0.52 2.34
N THR A 151 -9.45 -1.46 1.42
CA THR A 151 -8.44 -1.31 0.37
C THR A 151 -8.98 -0.66 -0.92
N LYS A 152 -10.29 -0.54 -1.08
CA LYS A 152 -10.95 -0.08 -2.32
C LYS A 152 -10.95 1.44 -2.45
N LEU A 153 -9.86 2.00 -2.91
CA LEU A 153 -9.75 3.44 -3.18
C LEU A 153 -10.54 3.82 -4.45
N PRO A 154 -11.52 4.73 -4.40
CA PRO A 154 -12.20 5.23 -5.59
C PRO A 154 -11.20 5.78 -6.63
N GLY A 155 -11.43 5.51 -7.91
CA GLY A 155 -10.54 5.92 -9.01
C GLY A 155 -9.41 4.93 -9.32
N HIS A 156 -9.32 3.79 -8.62
CA HIS A 156 -8.37 2.73 -8.99
C HIS A 156 -8.71 2.09 -10.34
N THR A 157 -7.69 1.57 -11.02
CA THR A 157 -7.82 0.91 -12.33
C THR A 157 -8.29 -0.53 -12.20
N ALA A 158 -7.71 -1.28 -11.26
CA ALA A 158 -8.05 -2.68 -11.03
C ALA A 158 -7.88 -3.08 -9.56
N HIS A 159 -8.67 -4.04 -9.10
CA HIS A 159 -8.61 -4.61 -7.75
C HIS A 159 -8.67 -6.14 -7.83
N VAL A 160 -7.82 -6.82 -7.06
CA VAL A 160 -7.83 -8.28 -6.94
C VAL A 160 -7.67 -8.70 -5.48
N THR A 161 -8.33 -9.79 -5.11
CA THR A 161 -8.18 -10.43 -3.80
C THR A 161 -7.37 -11.72 -3.92
N LEU A 162 -6.50 -11.99 -2.96
CA LEU A 162 -5.68 -13.20 -2.93
C LEU A 162 -5.75 -13.86 -1.54
N PRO A 163 -5.68 -15.20 -1.45
CA PRO A 163 -5.73 -15.92 -0.18
C PRO A 163 -4.39 -15.83 0.58
N VAL A 164 -4.01 -14.61 0.95
CA VAL A 164 -2.77 -14.28 1.66
C VAL A 164 -3.07 -13.43 2.89
N SER A 165 -2.20 -13.52 3.89
CA SER A 165 -2.24 -12.65 5.06
C SER A 165 -1.49 -11.35 4.82
N HIS A 166 -1.69 -10.35 5.69
CA HIS A 166 -1.08 -9.03 5.58
C HIS A 166 0.44 -9.08 5.34
N MET A 167 1.19 -9.72 6.22
CA MET A 167 2.64 -9.88 6.05
C MET A 167 3.01 -10.92 4.99
N GLY A 168 2.13 -11.90 4.77
CA GLY A 168 2.30 -12.92 3.74
C GLY A 168 2.35 -12.38 2.32
N MET A 169 1.73 -11.21 2.06
CA MET A 169 1.80 -10.53 0.76
C MET A 169 3.24 -10.28 0.30
N LEU A 170 4.14 -9.93 1.21
CA LEU A 170 5.53 -9.61 0.89
C LEU A 170 6.35 -10.84 0.45
N ALA A 171 5.95 -12.02 0.90
CA ALA A 171 6.63 -13.29 0.60
C ALA A 171 5.91 -14.10 -0.51
N SER A 172 4.65 -13.81 -0.80
CA SER A 172 3.82 -14.57 -1.74
C SER A 172 4.32 -14.44 -3.18
N ALA A 173 4.49 -15.59 -3.82
CA ALA A 173 4.79 -15.68 -5.24
C ALA A 173 3.63 -15.17 -6.10
N ALA A 174 2.39 -15.55 -5.75
CA ALA A 174 1.20 -15.13 -6.46
C ALA A 174 1.01 -13.62 -6.42
N VAL A 175 1.24 -12.98 -5.26
CA VAL A 175 1.21 -11.51 -5.15
C VAL A 175 2.28 -10.88 -6.03
N ALA A 176 3.51 -11.40 -6.02
CA ALA A 176 4.58 -10.85 -6.84
C ALA A 176 4.30 -10.98 -8.34
N ASP A 177 3.69 -12.09 -8.79
CA ASP A 177 3.31 -12.28 -10.18
C ASP A 177 2.17 -11.34 -10.59
N GLN A 178 1.18 -11.11 -9.72
CA GLN A 178 0.12 -10.13 -9.96
C GLN A 178 0.66 -8.70 -10.01
N VAL A 179 1.58 -8.34 -9.10
CA VAL A 179 2.27 -7.05 -9.15
C VAL A 179 3.00 -6.88 -10.47
N GLY A 180 3.82 -7.86 -10.87
CA GLY A 180 4.57 -7.79 -12.12
C GLY A 180 3.66 -7.67 -13.34
N GLU A 181 2.56 -8.41 -13.37
CA GLU A 181 1.57 -8.33 -14.45
C GLU A 181 0.94 -6.94 -14.53
N PHE A 182 0.50 -6.40 -13.39
CA PHE A 182 -0.11 -5.07 -13.39
C PHE A 182 0.89 -3.97 -13.77
N LEU A 183 2.11 -4.03 -13.26
CA LEU A 183 3.13 -3.04 -13.61
C LEU A 183 3.49 -3.08 -15.10
N SER A 184 3.50 -4.25 -15.72
CA SER A 184 3.79 -4.41 -17.15
C SER A 184 2.59 -4.07 -18.06
N HIS A 185 1.35 -4.41 -17.66
CA HIS A 185 0.21 -4.40 -18.58
C HIS A 185 -1.02 -3.60 -18.09
N GLY A 186 -1.02 -3.01 -16.90
CA GLY A 186 -2.14 -2.26 -16.33
C GLY A 186 -3.33 -3.13 -15.89
N ARG A 187 -3.16 -4.45 -15.81
CA ARG A 187 -4.21 -5.41 -15.43
C ARG A 187 -3.64 -6.54 -14.59
N PHE A 188 -4.47 -7.13 -13.76
CA PHE A 188 -4.16 -8.37 -13.07
C PHE A 188 -4.49 -9.58 -13.94
N ARG A 189 -3.80 -10.71 -13.72
CA ARG A 189 -4.16 -11.99 -14.32
C ARG A 189 -5.48 -12.49 -13.76
N SER A 190 -6.29 -13.11 -14.60
CA SER A 190 -7.42 -13.91 -14.13
C SER A 190 -6.92 -15.02 -13.19
N LEU A 191 -7.63 -15.22 -12.09
CA LEU A 191 -7.33 -16.22 -11.05
C LEU A 191 -7.99 -17.53 -11.40
#